data_3b030c045f1189c6f4bc67f3511da355
#
_entry.id   3b030c045f1189c6f4bc67f3511da355
#
_cell.length_a   1.000
_cell.length_b   1.000
_cell.length_c   1.000
_cell.angle_alpha   90.00
_cell.angle_beta   90.00
_cell.angle_gamma   90.00
#
_symmetry.space_group_name_H-M   'P 1'
#
loop_
_entity.id
_entity.type
_entity.pdbx_description
1 polymer ?
#
loop_
_entity_poly.entity_id
_entity_poly.type
_entity_poly.pdbx_seq_one_letter_code
_entity_poly.pdbx_strand_id
1 'polypeptide(L)'
;MLQAILQRTKDFIAKAPKEDRKRYGQFFTSDRTAEYMAQMFHFDLSKPEIKLLDAGAGTGILSAAAVWSLMQRGYEGKIHLVCYETDTHVVPILIDNLEYMHQHANLTYRVLTENYITTQPFADNVNLFDLREYRYDYIIGNPPYLKIPKDAPEALHMPQVCYGAPNLYFLFWAMAINNLNEDGELVYIVPRSWTSGAYFERFREYLFKHATIQAVHLFVSRDKVFSDESVLQETMIIKIKKTTKQPETIDISSSSTADFSDLTHFQVPYTTVVAHNHYVFLPTNNEEAGVLARVNALSDTLKTLQVPMHTGLVVDFREREVLKDEEEPEIETYPLFYSSHISKDGQIVWPVGKSGEYIHTDRAGLLQSNSNYIFVKRFTSKEEPRRLQCGVYLSSRYPKYKYISTQNKINFIECKSLDMLYGVYALLNSTLYDQYYRILNGSTQVNSTEVNAMPIPPASTISKMGAELSGKPLTTAYCDQIVEKWI
;
A
#
# COMPACT_ATOMS: atom_id res chain seq x y z
N MET A 1 -22.07 25.54 13.13
CA MET A 1 -21.45 25.67 11.83
C MET A 1 -21.31 24.30 11.12
N LEU A 2 -20.53 23.37 11.60
CA LEU A 2 -20.26 22.08 10.92
C LEU A 2 -21.55 21.30 10.59
N GLN A 3 -22.48 21.13 11.53
CA GLN A 3 -23.75 20.42 11.31
C GLN A 3 -24.62 21.03 10.19
N ALA A 4 -24.61 22.36 10.03
CA ALA A 4 -25.34 22.99 8.95
C ALA A 4 -24.73 22.67 7.57
N ILE A 5 -23.40 22.68 7.47
CA ILE A 5 -22.68 22.29 6.23
C ILE A 5 -22.88 20.81 5.91
N LEU A 6 -22.87 19.96 6.93
CA LEU A 6 -23.18 18.54 6.78
C LEU A 6 -24.58 18.29 6.19
N GLN A 7 -25.59 19.00 6.71
CA GLN A 7 -26.95 18.85 6.19
C GLN A 7 -27.04 19.29 4.73
N ARG A 8 -26.46 20.46 4.38
CA ARG A 8 -26.39 20.92 2.98
C ARG A 8 -25.69 19.95 2.05
N THR A 9 -24.59 19.37 2.51
CA THR A 9 -23.84 18.31 1.77
C THR A 9 -24.71 17.07 1.56
N LYS A 10 -25.41 16.58 2.58
CA LYS A 10 -26.34 15.45 2.47
C LYS A 10 -27.47 15.72 1.48
N ASP A 11 -28.05 16.90 1.53
CA ASP A 11 -29.12 17.31 0.60
C ASP A 11 -28.62 17.37 -0.85
N PHE A 12 -27.38 17.84 -1.07
CA PHE A 12 -26.73 17.85 -2.37
C PHE A 12 -26.47 16.42 -2.86
N ILE A 13 -25.88 15.56 -2.03
CA ILE A 13 -25.60 14.15 -2.38
C ILE A 13 -26.89 13.41 -2.77
N ALA A 14 -27.95 13.60 -2.01
CA ALA A 14 -29.24 12.96 -2.28
C ALA A 14 -29.81 13.31 -3.67
N LYS A 15 -29.54 14.53 -4.15
CA LYS A 15 -30.01 15.04 -5.45
C LYS A 15 -29.06 14.73 -6.61
N ALA A 16 -27.76 14.47 -6.35
CA ALA A 16 -26.76 14.26 -7.40
C ALA A 16 -26.88 12.89 -8.07
N PRO A 17 -26.79 12.78 -9.40
CA PRO A 17 -26.79 11.49 -10.12
C PRO A 17 -25.61 10.61 -9.73
N LYS A 18 -25.83 9.29 -9.56
CA LYS A 18 -24.78 8.33 -9.20
C LYS A 18 -23.62 8.29 -10.19
N GLU A 19 -23.90 8.49 -11.47
CA GLU A 19 -22.93 8.44 -12.56
C GLU A 19 -21.93 9.61 -12.51
N ASP A 20 -22.40 10.82 -12.17
CA ASP A 20 -21.54 12.01 -12.08
C ASP A 20 -20.56 11.88 -10.91
N ARG A 21 -20.99 11.32 -9.77
CA ARG A 21 -20.14 11.02 -8.62
C ARG A 21 -19.03 10.03 -8.97
N LYS A 22 -19.36 8.98 -9.73
CA LYS A 22 -18.41 7.94 -10.16
C LYS A 22 -17.42 8.46 -11.19
N ARG A 23 -17.86 9.34 -12.11
CA ARG A 23 -17.05 9.92 -13.19
C ARG A 23 -15.88 10.74 -12.67
N TYR A 24 -16.08 11.47 -11.58
CA TYR A 24 -15.05 12.31 -10.98
C TYR A 24 -14.25 11.59 -9.89
N GLY A 25 -14.53 10.31 -9.60
CA GLY A 25 -13.87 9.58 -8.50
C GLY A 25 -14.14 10.20 -7.14
N GLN A 26 -15.24 10.94 -7.02
CA GLN A 26 -15.59 11.67 -5.81
C GLN A 26 -16.21 10.74 -4.78
N PHE A 27 -15.56 10.68 -3.62
CA PHE A 27 -16.09 10.00 -2.45
C PHE A 27 -16.30 11.02 -1.36
N PHE A 28 -17.58 11.25 -0.97
CA PHE A 28 -17.88 12.18 0.09
C PHE A 28 -17.46 11.61 1.44
N THR A 29 -16.62 12.37 2.14
CA THR A 29 -16.16 12.02 3.48
C THR A 29 -17.30 12.17 4.49
N SER A 30 -17.49 11.18 5.37
CA SER A 30 -18.50 11.27 6.43
C SER A 30 -18.15 12.35 7.45
N ASP A 31 -19.16 12.83 8.18
CA ASP A 31 -18.99 13.82 9.25
C ASP A 31 -17.98 13.38 10.30
N ARG A 32 -18.14 12.16 10.79
CA ARG A 32 -17.24 11.58 11.81
C ARG A 32 -15.80 11.48 11.31
N THR A 33 -15.62 11.06 10.05
CA THR A 33 -14.30 11.01 9.43
C THR A 33 -13.68 12.39 9.28
N ALA A 34 -14.47 13.40 8.85
CA ALA A 34 -13.98 14.76 8.71
C ALA A 34 -13.60 15.39 10.06
N GLU A 35 -14.40 15.20 11.10
CA GLU A 35 -14.09 15.62 12.46
C GLU A 35 -12.81 14.95 12.97
N TYR A 36 -12.68 13.63 12.79
CA TYR A 36 -11.50 12.88 13.20
C TYR A 36 -10.23 13.37 12.49
N MET A 37 -10.29 13.56 11.17
CA MET A 37 -9.17 14.12 10.39
C MET A 37 -8.74 15.50 10.90
N ALA A 38 -9.69 16.38 11.17
CA ALA A 38 -9.42 17.73 11.68
C ALA A 38 -8.83 17.71 13.12
N GLN A 39 -9.21 16.73 13.93
CA GLN A 39 -8.66 16.56 15.28
C GLN A 39 -7.20 16.09 15.28
N MET A 40 -6.73 15.44 14.23
CA MET A 40 -5.33 15.00 14.10
C MET A 40 -4.33 16.16 14.00
N PHE A 41 -4.74 17.36 13.62
CA PHE A 41 -3.84 18.50 13.55
C PHE A 41 -3.35 18.99 14.92
N HIS A 42 -2.08 19.39 14.98
CA HIS A 42 -1.52 20.19 16.07
C HIS A 42 -1.39 21.66 15.63
N PHE A 43 -2.51 22.37 15.65
CA PHE A 43 -2.54 23.77 15.24
C PHE A 43 -1.68 24.63 16.14
N ASP A 44 -0.86 25.50 15.54
CA ASP A 44 -0.14 26.56 16.26
C ASP A 44 -1.09 27.76 16.45
N LEU A 45 -1.76 27.78 17.61
CA LEU A 45 -2.74 28.80 17.94
C LEU A 45 -2.12 30.18 18.23
N SER A 46 -0.78 30.26 18.32
CA SER A 46 -0.08 31.54 18.54
C SER A 46 0.11 32.34 17.25
N LYS A 47 -0.09 31.74 16.09
CA LYS A 47 0.02 32.43 14.80
C LYS A 47 -1.10 33.46 14.63
N PRO A 48 -0.80 34.70 14.19
CA PRO A 48 -1.82 35.69 13.91
C PRO A 48 -2.68 35.31 12.69
N GLU A 49 -2.12 34.55 11.77
CA GLU A 49 -2.77 34.07 10.56
C GLU A 49 -2.41 32.61 10.29
N ILE A 50 -3.38 31.83 9.86
CA ILE A 50 -3.20 30.42 9.44
C ILE A 50 -3.68 30.29 8.00
N LYS A 51 -2.83 29.67 7.15
CA LYS A 51 -3.17 29.32 5.76
C LYS A 51 -3.55 27.85 5.66
N LEU A 52 -4.78 27.58 5.25
CA LEU A 52 -5.34 26.24 5.02
C LEU A 52 -5.51 25.97 3.53
N LEU A 53 -5.26 24.73 3.12
CA LEU A 53 -5.58 24.22 1.78
C LEU A 53 -6.47 22.98 1.86
N ASP A 54 -7.47 22.93 0.99
CA ASP A 54 -8.27 21.75 0.69
C ASP A 54 -8.30 21.55 -0.83
N ALA A 55 -7.45 20.64 -1.32
CA ALA A 55 -7.34 20.35 -2.75
C ALA A 55 -8.25 19.16 -3.12
N GLY A 56 -9.22 19.41 -4.01
CA GLY A 56 -10.33 18.50 -4.27
C GLY A 56 -11.39 18.62 -3.17
N ALA A 57 -11.78 19.87 -2.86
CA ALA A 57 -12.57 20.23 -1.69
C ALA A 57 -14.00 19.63 -1.69
N GLY A 58 -14.52 19.24 -2.86
CA GLY A 58 -15.88 18.75 -2.96
C GLY A 58 -16.86 19.81 -2.44
N THR A 59 -17.72 19.42 -1.50
CA THR A 59 -18.67 20.35 -0.87
C THR A 59 -18.05 21.19 0.28
N GLY A 60 -16.74 21.03 0.57
CA GLY A 60 -16.02 21.76 1.62
C GLY A 60 -16.19 21.20 3.04
N ILE A 61 -16.57 19.93 3.17
CA ILE A 61 -16.80 19.32 4.49
C ILE A 61 -15.51 19.19 5.31
N LEU A 62 -14.37 18.84 4.69
CA LEU A 62 -13.07 18.77 5.35
C LEU A 62 -12.59 20.16 5.75
N SER A 63 -12.76 21.14 4.86
CA SER A 63 -12.52 22.56 5.17
C SER A 63 -13.31 23.00 6.39
N ALA A 64 -14.61 22.67 6.43
CA ALA A 64 -15.49 23.03 7.55
C ALA A 64 -15.07 22.36 8.86
N ALA A 65 -14.65 21.10 8.81
CA ALA A 65 -14.16 20.39 9.98
C ALA A 65 -12.86 21.01 10.53
N ALA A 66 -11.91 21.38 9.64
CA ALA A 66 -10.66 22.03 10.03
C ALA A 66 -10.89 23.40 10.66
N VAL A 67 -11.72 24.26 10.02
CA VAL A 67 -12.10 25.57 10.57
C VAL A 67 -12.84 25.43 11.89
N TRP A 68 -13.79 24.50 12.00
CA TRP A 68 -14.50 24.21 13.23
C TRP A 68 -13.56 23.74 14.35
N SER A 69 -12.60 22.88 14.05
CA SER A 69 -11.61 22.41 15.01
C SER A 69 -10.73 23.54 15.54
N LEU A 70 -10.31 24.49 14.69
CA LEU A 70 -9.59 25.70 15.11
C LEU A 70 -10.43 26.56 16.08
N MET A 71 -11.69 26.81 15.73
CA MET A 71 -12.61 27.59 16.57
C MET A 71 -12.84 26.93 17.94
N GLN A 72 -13.05 25.60 17.97
CA GLN A 72 -13.26 24.86 19.22
C GLN A 72 -12.02 24.90 20.15
N ARG A 73 -10.83 25.06 19.57
CA ARG A 73 -9.57 25.22 20.32
C ARG A 73 -9.28 26.67 20.71
N GLY A 74 -10.23 27.60 20.45
CA GLY A 74 -10.11 28.99 20.81
C GLY A 74 -9.19 29.82 19.90
N TYR A 75 -9.01 29.42 18.64
CA TYR A 75 -8.23 30.23 17.70
C TYR A 75 -9.05 31.49 17.29
N GLU A 76 -8.47 32.67 17.54
CA GLU A 76 -9.08 33.97 17.24
C GLU A 76 -8.39 34.66 16.05
N GLY A 77 -7.23 34.14 15.59
CA GLY A 77 -6.49 34.69 14.47
C GLY A 77 -7.24 34.54 13.14
N LYS A 78 -6.67 35.10 12.09
CA LYS A 78 -7.28 35.07 10.76
C LYS A 78 -6.99 33.74 10.06
N ILE A 79 -8.02 33.14 9.43
CA ILE A 79 -7.90 31.93 8.63
C ILE A 79 -7.97 32.31 7.14
N HIS A 80 -7.00 31.88 6.36
CA HIS A 80 -6.98 31.99 4.90
C HIS A 80 -7.16 30.59 4.30
N LEU A 81 -8.34 30.29 3.79
CA LEU A 81 -8.69 29.01 3.21
C LEU A 81 -8.65 29.07 1.69
N VAL A 82 -7.92 28.15 1.07
CA VAL A 82 -7.92 27.96 -0.38
C VAL A 82 -8.50 26.57 -0.69
N CYS A 83 -9.48 26.54 -1.59
CA CYS A 83 -10.11 25.29 -2.05
C CYS A 83 -9.90 25.14 -3.56
N TYR A 84 -9.45 23.98 -4.01
CA TYR A 84 -9.49 23.59 -5.42
C TYR A 84 -10.63 22.62 -5.64
N GLU A 85 -11.49 22.92 -6.63
CA GLU A 85 -12.57 22.03 -7.06
C GLU A 85 -12.87 22.27 -8.54
N THR A 86 -12.79 21.23 -9.35
CA THR A 86 -12.96 21.32 -10.81
C THR A 86 -14.38 20.98 -11.28
N ASP A 87 -15.18 20.35 -10.44
CA ASP A 87 -16.56 19.99 -10.79
C ASP A 87 -17.49 21.20 -10.69
N THR A 88 -17.90 21.71 -11.83
CA THR A 88 -18.80 22.85 -11.93
C THR A 88 -20.17 22.63 -11.29
N HIS A 89 -20.60 21.39 -11.06
CA HIS A 89 -21.85 21.08 -10.35
C HIS A 89 -21.67 21.18 -8.82
N VAL A 90 -20.44 20.96 -8.34
CA VAL A 90 -20.11 20.99 -6.91
C VAL A 90 -19.68 22.38 -6.44
N VAL A 91 -19.02 23.15 -7.31
CA VAL A 91 -18.53 24.51 -6.99
C VAL A 91 -19.60 25.43 -6.38
N PRO A 92 -20.87 25.49 -6.86
CA PRO A 92 -21.88 26.36 -6.24
C PRO A 92 -22.16 26.03 -4.77
N ILE A 93 -22.33 24.74 -4.42
CA ILE A 93 -22.56 24.35 -3.02
C ILE A 93 -21.30 24.55 -2.15
N LEU A 94 -20.10 24.39 -2.73
CA LEU A 94 -18.85 24.72 -2.05
C LEU A 94 -18.83 26.21 -1.68
N ILE A 95 -19.10 27.10 -2.63
CA ILE A 95 -19.12 28.54 -2.40
C ILE A 95 -20.18 28.92 -1.32
N ASP A 96 -21.36 28.35 -1.40
CA ASP A 96 -22.44 28.61 -0.40
C ASP A 96 -22.02 28.17 1.01
N ASN A 97 -21.28 27.03 1.11
CA ASN A 97 -20.78 26.54 2.37
C ASN A 97 -19.62 27.40 2.90
N LEU A 98 -18.71 27.85 2.03
CA LEU A 98 -17.61 28.74 2.40
C LEU A 98 -18.10 30.12 2.84
N GLU A 99 -19.11 30.67 2.16
CA GLU A 99 -19.74 31.91 2.55
C GLU A 99 -20.41 31.80 3.92
N TYR A 100 -21.10 30.69 4.18
CA TYR A 100 -21.66 30.43 5.50
C TYR A 100 -20.55 30.33 6.58
N MET A 101 -19.39 29.71 6.28
CA MET A 101 -18.27 29.70 7.23
C MET A 101 -17.67 31.08 7.45
N HIS A 102 -17.51 31.88 6.39
CA HIS A 102 -17.01 33.26 6.48
C HIS A 102 -17.87 34.13 7.42
N GLN A 103 -19.20 33.95 7.42
CA GLN A 103 -20.12 34.67 8.31
C GLN A 103 -20.01 34.24 9.78
N HIS A 104 -19.38 33.08 10.08
CA HIS A 104 -19.34 32.50 11.44
C HIS A 104 -17.93 32.36 12.00
N ALA A 105 -16.89 32.67 11.22
CA ALA A 105 -15.47 32.58 11.62
C ALA A 105 -14.68 33.75 11.03
N ASN A 106 -13.54 34.07 11.65
CA ASN A 106 -12.58 35.03 11.10
C ASN A 106 -11.83 34.40 9.91
N LEU A 107 -12.55 34.20 8.81
CA LEU A 107 -12.15 33.45 7.65
C LEU A 107 -12.19 34.28 6.37
N THR A 108 -11.16 34.19 5.54
CA THR A 108 -11.26 34.57 4.11
C THR A 108 -11.04 33.30 3.27
N TYR A 109 -11.69 33.24 2.10
CA TYR A 109 -11.57 32.06 1.25
C TYR A 109 -11.35 32.42 -0.22
N ARG A 110 -10.74 31.48 -0.95
CA ARG A 110 -10.62 31.47 -2.43
C ARG A 110 -11.05 30.10 -2.93
N VAL A 111 -11.85 30.07 -3.99
CA VAL A 111 -12.17 28.86 -4.75
C VAL A 111 -11.47 28.94 -6.10
N LEU A 112 -10.67 27.93 -6.42
CA LEU A 112 -9.94 27.78 -7.66
C LEU A 112 -10.52 26.59 -8.43
N THR A 113 -10.94 26.83 -9.65
CA THR A 113 -11.58 25.80 -10.51
C THR A 113 -10.62 25.17 -11.51
N GLU A 114 -9.37 25.59 -11.47
CA GLU A 114 -8.29 25.06 -12.28
C GLU A 114 -7.75 23.73 -11.72
N ASN A 115 -7.01 23.02 -12.55
CA ASN A 115 -6.37 21.78 -12.15
C ASN A 115 -5.28 22.02 -11.09
N TYR A 116 -5.46 21.47 -9.89
CA TYR A 116 -4.57 21.65 -8.76
C TYR A 116 -3.11 21.29 -9.04
N ILE A 117 -2.85 20.28 -9.89
CA ILE A 117 -1.50 19.80 -10.18
C ILE A 117 -0.82 20.68 -11.23
N THR A 118 -1.48 20.95 -12.35
CA THR A 118 -0.84 21.54 -13.52
C THR A 118 -0.71 23.07 -13.50
N THR A 119 -1.43 23.73 -12.58
CA THR A 119 -1.41 25.20 -12.43
C THR A 119 -0.43 25.72 -11.41
N GLN A 120 0.34 24.84 -10.79
CA GLN A 120 1.30 25.18 -9.76
C GLN A 120 2.70 24.67 -10.12
N PRO A 121 3.77 25.37 -9.71
CA PRO A 121 5.12 24.88 -9.92
C PRO A 121 5.40 23.67 -9.03
N PHE A 122 6.00 22.64 -9.64
CA PHE A 122 6.48 21.46 -8.93
C PHE A 122 7.90 21.14 -9.40
N ALA A 123 8.90 21.54 -8.66
CA ALA A 123 10.27 21.04 -8.80
C ALA A 123 11.26 21.69 -7.81
N ASP A 124 12.43 21.07 -7.69
CA ASP A 124 13.59 21.56 -6.92
C ASP A 124 14.23 22.86 -7.50
N ASN A 125 13.76 23.37 -8.66
CA ASN A 125 14.38 24.46 -9.40
C ASN A 125 13.51 25.74 -9.52
N VAL A 126 12.47 25.88 -8.72
CA VAL A 126 11.61 27.06 -8.75
C VAL A 126 12.11 28.09 -7.73
N ASN A 127 12.15 29.36 -8.13
CA ASN A 127 12.54 30.46 -7.24
C ASN A 127 11.59 30.49 -6.02
N LEU A 128 12.16 30.49 -4.81
CA LEU A 128 11.41 30.50 -3.54
C LEU A 128 10.40 31.66 -3.44
N PHE A 129 10.60 32.75 -4.17
CA PHE A 129 9.69 33.90 -4.21
C PHE A 129 8.38 33.57 -4.95
N ASP A 130 8.45 32.75 -6.01
CA ASP A 130 7.28 32.37 -6.81
C ASP A 130 6.39 31.35 -6.08
N LEU A 131 6.93 30.67 -5.07
CA LEU A 131 6.23 29.66 -4.28
C LEU A 131 5.45 30.22 -3.09
N ARG A 132 5.65 31.48 -2.68
CA ARG A 132 5.03 32.06 -1.46
C ARG A 132 3.50 32.03 -1.52
N GLU A 133 2.91 32.22 -2.68
CA GLU A 133 1.47 32.19 -2.89
C GLU A 133 0.87 30.81 -2.66
N TYR A 134 1.66 29.74 -2.92
CA TYR A 134 1.25 28.33 -2.84
C TYR A 134 1.72 27.63 -1.56
N ARG A 135 2.03 28.40 -0.49
CA ARG A 135 2.49 27.84 0.78
C ARG A 135 1.41 27.89 1.84
N TYR A 136 1.19 26.75 2.52
CA TYR A 136 0.16 26.55 3.52
C TYR A 136 0.73 25.98 4.81
N ASP A 137 0.12 26.34 5.95
CA ASP A 137 0.50 25.81 7.26
C ASP A 137 -0.12 24.43 7.49
N TYR A 138 -1.38 24.27 7.02
CA TYR A 138 -2.12 23.03 7.17
C TYR A 138 -2.84 22.67 5.87
N ILE A 139 -2.83 21.39 5.53
CA ILE A 139 -3.52 20.86 4.35
C ILE A 139 -4.38 19.67 4.77
N ILE A 140 -5.66 19.70 4.41
CA ILE A 140 -6.58 18.59 4.62
C ILE A 140 -7.14 18.19 3.26
N GLY A 141 -7.46 16.90 3.06
CA GLY A 141 -8.06 16.50 1.79
C GLY A 141 -8.39 15.01 1.67
N ASN A 142 -9.27 14.75 0.72
CA ASN A 142 -9.59 13.43 0.19
C ASN A 142 -9.38 13.47 -1.34
N PRO A 143 -8.15 13.24 -1.82
CA PRO A 143 -7.82 13.39 -3.23
C PRO A 143 -8.53 12.33 -4.10
N PRO A 144 -8.72 12.57 -5.41
CA PRO A 144 -9.38 11.61 -6.29
C PRO A 144 -8.57 10.33 -6.51
N TYR A 145 -9.20 9.14 -6.37
CA TYR A 145 -8.57 7.82 -6.54
C TYR A 145 -8.70 7.32 -7.99
N LEU A 146 -8.20 8.11 -8.93
CA LEU A 146 -8.31 7.84 -10.35
C LEU A 146 -6.95 7.53 -10.96
N LYS A 147 -6.83 6.39 -11.64
CA LYS A 147 -5.65 6.06 -12.43
C LYS A 147 -5.69 6.82 -13.75
N ILE A 148 -4.61 7.52 -14.09
CA ILE A 148 -4.48 8.30 -15.32
C ILE A 148 -3.41 7.70 -16.24
N PRO A 149 -3.45 7.97 -17.56
CA PRO A 149 -2.41 7.59 -18.50
C PRO A 149 -1.05 8.21 -18.12
N LYS A 150 0.05 7.56 -18.55
CA LYS A 150 1.41 8.04 -18.29
C LYS A 150 1.75 9.37 -19.01
N ASP A 151 1.01 9.69 -20.05
CA ASP A 151 1.10 10.90 -20.88
C ASP A 151 0.03 11.95 -20.53
N ALA A 152 -0.73 11.75 -19.47
CA ALA A 152 -1.63 12.77 -18.94
C ALA A 152 -0.85 14.01 -18.47
N PRO A 153 -1.42 15.21 -18.60
CA PRO A 153 -0.75 16.47 -18.22
C PRO A 153 -0.19 16.43 -16.78
N GLU A 154 -0.92 15.88 -15.83
CA GLU A 154 -0.52 15.75 -14.43
C GLU A 154 0.70 14.85 -14.28
N ALA A 155 0.75 13.72 -15.00
CA ALA A 155 1.87 12.79 -14.97
C ALA A 155 3.14 13.41 -15.60
N LEU A 156 2.97 14.16 -16.68
CA LEU A 156 4.06 14.87 -17.37
C LEU A 156 4.57 16.05 -16.53
N HIS A 157 3.72 16.67 -15.73
CA HIS A 157 4.10 17.76 -14.83
C HIS A 157 4.94 17.29 -13.63
N MET A 158 4.76 16.03 -13.19
CA MET A 158 5.41 15.46 -12.00
C MET A 158 6.16 14.14 -12.29
N PRO A 159 7.04 14.08 -13.31
CA PRO A 159 7.68 12.82 -13.75
C PRO A 159 8.59 12.19 -12.69
N GLN A 160 9.15 12.99 -11.75
CA GLN A 160 10.05 12.53 -10.71
C GLN A 160 9.37 11.65 -9.65
N VAL A 161 8.03 11.75 -9.49
CA VAL A 161 7.28 10.91 -8.54
C VAL A 161 6.51 9.78 -9.22
N CYS A 162 6.56 9.71 -10.57
CA CYS A 162 5.82 8.73 -11.36
C CYS A 162 6.68 7.52 -11.75
N TYR A 163 6.06 6.33 -11.69
CA TYR A 163 6.54 5.12 -12.33
C TYR A 163 5.39 4.49 -13.14
N GLY A 164 5.46 4.62 -14.46
CA GLY A 164 4.35 4.18 -15.34
C GLY A 164 3.14 5.11 -15.29
N ALA A 165 1.93 4.56 -15.39
CA ALA A 165 0.66 5.29 -15.38
C ALA A 165 0.21 5.57 -13.94
N PRO A 166 0.26 6.83 -13.44
CA PRO A 166 0.05 7.14 -12.04
C PRO A 166 -1.43 7.13 -11.63
N ASN A 167 -1.68 7.15 -10.31
CA ASN A 167 -2.97 7.47 -9.74
C ASN A 167 -2.95 8.90 -9.20
N LEU A 168 -4.02 9.64 -9.38
CA LEU A 168 -4.09 11.06 -9.01
C LEU A 168 -3.84 11.31 -7.52
N TYR A 169 -4.28 10.43 -6.61
CA TYR A 169 -4.19 10.69 -5.17
C TYR A 169 -2.75 10.93 -4.70
N PHE A 170 -1.77 10.18 -5.23
CA PHE A 170 -0.40 10.39 -4.80
C PHE A 170 0.29 11.58 -5.50
N LEU A 171 -0.19 12.00 -6.69
CA LEU A 171 0.24 13.25 -7.31
C LEU A 171 -0.29 14.45 -6.51
N PHE A 172 -1.57 14.44 -6.11
CA PHE A 172 -2.12 15.43 -5.18
C PHE A 172 -1.33 15.49 -3.88
N TRP A 173 -0.97 14.33 -3.34
CA TRP A 173 -0.21 14.27 -2.09
C TRP A 173 1.22 14.83 -2.24
N ALA A 174 1.93 14.47 -3.30
CA ALA A 174 3.26 15.01 -3.57
C ALA A 174 3.22 16.53 -3.80
N MET A 175 2.22 17.04 -4.54
CA MET A 175 2.00 18.49 -4.70
C MET A 175 1.68 19.15 -3.35
N ALA A 176 0.85 18.54 -2.51
CA ALA A 176 0.52 19.04 -1.18
C ALA A 176 1.78 19.12 -0.28
N ILE A 177 2.66 18.12 -0.30
CA ILE A 177 3.96 18.20 0.39
C ILE A 177 4.79 19.37 -0.14
N ASN A 178 4.82 19.57 -1.46
CA ASN A 178 5.46 20.74 -2.05
C ASN A 178 4.87 22.04 -1.52
N ASN A 179 3.56 22.13 -1.36
CA ASN A 179 2.84 23.31 -0.91
C ASN A 179 2.88 23.56 0.62
N LEU A 180 3.32 22.62 1.44
CA LEU A 180 3.47 22.87 2.88
C LEU A 180 4.60 23.87 3.18
N ASN A 181 4.38 24.71 4.17
CA ASN A 181 5.46 25.42 4.89
C ASN A 181 6.33 24.40 5.64
N GLU A 182 7.57 24.79 5.97
CA GLU A 182 8.39 24.02 6.93
C GLU A 182 7.61 23.89 8.25
N ASP A 183 7.65 22.71 8.84
CA ASP A 183 6.86 22.31 10.01
C ASP A 183 5.34 22.30 9.80
N GLY A 184 4.84 22.58 8.59
CA GLY A 184 3.43 22.47 8.24
C GLY A 184 2.94 21.01 8.27
N GLU A 185 1.64 20.84 8.51
CA GLU A 185 1.04 19.50 8.64
C GLU A 185 0.01 19.23 7.53
N LEU A 186 -0.05 17.99 7.08
CA LEU A 186 -1.05 17.49 6.15
C LEU A 186 -1.78 16.31 6.78
N VAL A 187 -3.11 16.29 6.63
CA VAL A 187 -3.96 15.14 6.97
C VAL A 187 -4.77 14.75 5.74
N TYR A 188 -4.48 13.56 5.21
CA TYR A 188 -5.16 13.01 4.04
C TYR A 188 -5.82 11.66 4.37
N ILE A 189 -6.93 11.38 3.68
CA ILE A 189 -7.46 10.03 3.58
C ILE A 189 -7.09 9.48 2.20
N VAL A 190 -6.43 8.31 2.16
CA VAL A 190 -5.84 7.72 0.94
C VAL A 190 -5.91 6.19 0.97
N PRO A 191 -5.86 5.52 -0.19
CA PRO A 191 -5.69 4.06 -0.25
C PRO A 191 -4.35 3.62 0.37
N ARG A 192 -4.29 2.41 0.94
CA ARG A 192 -3.06 1.84 1.53
C ARG A 192 -2.03 1.37 0.51
N SER A 193 -2.38 1.29 -0.78
CA SER A 193 -1.54 0.66 -1.82
C SER A 193 -0.16 1.30 -2.03
N TRP A 194 0.06 2.55 -1.58
CA TRP A 194 1.34 3.25 -1.71
C TRP A 194 2.42 2.76 -0.74
N THR A 195 2.05 1.98 0.29
CA THR A 195 2.95 1.59 1.39
C THR A 195 4.04 0.61 0.97
N SER A 196 3.83 -0.13 -0.12
CA SER A 196 4.79 -1.09 -0.66
C SER A 196 4.78 -1.11 -2.20
N GLY A 197 5.52 -2.03 -2.80
CA GLY A 197 5.57 -2.23 -4.25
C GLY A 197 6.41 -1.21 -5.01
N ALA A 198 6.96 -1.63 -6.15
CA ALA A 198 7.83 -0.82 -7.01
C ALA A 198 7.09 0.35 -7.67
N TYR A 199 5.79 0.21 -7.88
CA TYR A 199 4.97 1.25 -8.53
C TYR A 199 4.98 2.59 -7.78
N PHE A 200 5.05 2.56 -6.45
CA PHE A 200 5.04 3.75 -5.60
C PHE A 200 6.44 4.13 -5.07
N GLU A 201 7.50 3.49 -5.51
CA GLU A 201 8.86 3.68 -5.00
C GLU A 201 9.31 5.15 -5.08
N ARG A 202 9.21 5.77 -6.26
CA ARG A 202 9.57 7.18 -6.47
C ARG A 202 8.75 8.15 -5.62
N PHE A 203 7.46 7.86 -5.45
CA PHE A 203 6.61 8.65 -4.58
C PHE A 203 7.05 8.53 -3.11
N ARG A 204 7.37 7.32 -2.63
CA ARG A 204 7.85 7.13 -1.25
C ARG A 204 9.21 7.80 -1.03
N GLU A 205 10.13 7.72 -1.99
CA GLU A 205 11.40 8.46 -1.95
C GLU A 205 11.17 9.96 -1.81
N TYR A 206 10.26 10.52 -2.62
CA TYR A 206 9.89 11.93 -2.53
C TYR A 206 9.28 12.28 -1.16
N LEU A 207 8.32 11.48 -0.68
CA LEU A 207 7.67 11.68 0.61
C LEU A 207 8.71 11.74 1.74
N PHE A 208 9.56 10.74 1.86
CA PHE A 208 10.53 10.65 2.97
C PHE A 208 11.74 11.58 2.84
N LYS A 209 11.99 12.12 1.65
CA LYS A 209 12.96 13.19 1.44
C LYS A 209 12.48 14.54 2.03
N HIS A 210 11.17 14.77 2.05
CA HIS A 210 10.59 16.08 2.36
C HIS A 210 9.70 16.12 3.61
N ALA A 211 9.21 14.97 4.06
CA ALA A 211 8.25 14.89 5.16
C ALA A 211 8.42 13.61 5.99
N THR A 212 7.81 13.61 7.18
CA THR A 212 7.77 12.45 8.08
C THR A 212 6.34 12.11 8.46
N ILE A 213 6.06 10.82 8.63
CA ILE A 213 4.78 10.35 9.15
C ILE A 213 4.72 10.63 10.65
N GLN A 214 3.61 11.20 11.10
CA GLN A 214 3.36 11.50 12.52
C GLN A 214 2.30 10.58 13.12
N ALA A 215 1.23 10.32 12.36
CA ALA A 215 0.14 9.47 12.80
C ALA A 215 -0.53 8.77 11.62
N VAL A 216 -1.14 7.62 11.91
CA VAL A 216 -1.91 6.81 10.96
C VAL A 216 -3.17 6.31 11.64
N HIS A 217 -4.31 6.38 10.94
CA HIS A 217 -5.54 5.69 11.33
C HIS A 217 -5.91 4.65 10.27
N LEU A 218 -6.24 3.43 10.72
CA LEU A 218 -6.53 2.28 9.89
C LEU A 218 -7.99 1.85 10.06
N PHE A 219 -8.72 1.77 8.96
CA PHE A 219 -10.03 1.13 8.97
C PHE A 219 -9.83 -0.39 8.75
N VAL A 220 -10.25 -1.21 9.70
CA VAL A 220 -10.05 -2.68 9.65
C VAL A 220 -11.09 -3.40 8.80
N SER A 221 -12.19 -2.75 8.40
CA SER A 221 -13.21 -3.28 7.49
C SER A 221 -13.25 -2.50 6.18
N ARG A 222 -13.15 -3.22 5.05
CA ARG A 222 -13.17 -2.64 3.68
C ARG A 222 -14.51 -1.99 3.31
N ASP A 223 -15.60 -2.55 3.82
CA ASP A 223 -16.94 -2.30 3.29
C ASP A 223 -17.67 -1.15 3.97
N LYS A 224 -17.12 -0.59 5.07
CA LYS A 224 -17.88 0.30 5.94
C LYS A 224 -17.50 1.78 5.88
N VAL A 225 -16.35 2.15 5.30
CA VAL A 225 -15.90 3.55 5.26
C VAL A 225 -16.70 4.38 4.25
N PHE A 226 -17.11 3.74 3.15
CA PHE A 226 -17.90 4.33 2.07
C PHE A 226 -19.11 3.43 1.74
N SER A 227 -19.80 2.92 2.75
CA SER A 227 -20.92 1.99 2.59
C SER A 227 -22.02 2.50 1.65
N ASP A 228 -22.23 3.81 1.62
CA ASP A 228 -23.25 4.46 0.78
C ASP A 228 -22.78 4.62 -0.68
N GLU A 229 -21.45 4.49 -0.94
CA GLU A 229 -20.84 4.71 -2.25
C GLU A 229 -20.32 3.44 -2.93
N SER A 230 -20.48 2.26 -2.32
CA SER A 230 -20.08 0.96 -2.88
C SER A 230 -18.60 0.87 -3.28
N VAL A 231 -17.69 1.58 -2.60
CA VAL A 231 -16.25 1.58 -2.89
C VAL A 231 -15.52 0.56 -2.03
N LEU A 232 -15.04 -0.50 -2.68
CA LEU A 232 -14.25 -1.58 -2.10
C LEU A 232 -12.74 -1.23 -2.09
N GLN A 233 -12.36 -0.08 -1.50
CA GLN A 233 -10.95 0.26 -1.33
C GLN A 233 -10.55 0.26 0.14
N GLU A 234 -9.40 -0.35 0.43
CA GLU A 234 -8.75 -0.19 1.72
C GLU A 234 -8.15 1.21 1.82
N THR A 235 -8.73 2.05 2.67
CA THR A 235 -8.24 3.41 2.93
C THR A 235 -7.62 3.52 4.31
N MET A 236 -6.85 4.58 4.49
CA MET A 236 -6.26 5.00 5.75
C MET A 236 -6.28 6.52 5.85
N ILE A 237 -6.31 7.06 7.06
CA ILE A 237 -6.02 8.47 7.27
C ILE A 237 -4.56 8.56 7.71
N ILE A 238 -3.83 9.51 7.12
CA ILE A 238 -2.43 9.73 7.42
C ILE A 238 -2.18 11.18 7.76
N LYS A 239 -1.42 11.40 8.82
CA LYS A 239 -0.86 12.71 9.16
C LYS A 239 0.63 12.70 8.89
N ILE A 240 1.10 13.69 8.12
CA ILE A 240 2.52 13.95 7.93
C ILE A 240 2.87 15.38 8.36
N LYS A 241 4.14 15.59 8.65
CA LYS A 241 4.75 16.90 8.91
C LYS A 241 5.86 17.15 7.90
N LYS A 242 5.91 18.34 7.33
CA LYS A 242 7.03 18.73 6.44
C LYS A 242 8.26 19.04 7.26
N THR A 243 9.04 18.01 7.47
CA THR A 243 10.32 18.07 8.19
C THR A 243 11.13 16.82 7.88
N THR A 244 12.45 16.94 7.95
CA THR A 244 13.37 15.78 7.84
C THR A 244 13.68 15.14 9.19
N LYS A 245 13.28 15.80 10.29
CA LYS A 245 13.48 15.28 11.65
C LYS A 245 12.44 14.19 11.93
N GLN A 246 12.87 12.94 11.95
CA GLN A 246 12.02 11.80 12.27
C GLN A 246 11.58 11.86 13.74
N PRO A 247 10.29 11.60 14.04
CA PRO A 247 9.83 11.44 15.42
C PRO A 247 10.37 10.11 16.00
N GLU A 248 10.40 9.98 17.31
CA GLU A 248 10.77 8.72 17.96
C GLU A 248 9.71 7.66 17.73
N THR A 249 8.45 8.04 17.80
CA THR A 249 7.29 7.16 17.64
C THR A 249 6.29 7.72 16.63
N ILE A 250 5.47 6.83 16.08
CA ILE A 250 4.28 7.16 15.27
C ILE A 250 3.04 6.74 16.06
N ASP A 251 2.04 7.62 16.08
CA ASP A 251 0.73 7.32 16.63
C ASP A 251 -0.07 6.46 15.64
N ILE A 252 -0.47 5.27 16.06
CA ILE A 252 -1.34 4.40 15.27
C ILE A 252 -2.67 4.23 15.96
N SER A 253 -3.73 4.40 15.20
CA SER A 253 -5.08 4.13 15.64
C SER A 253 -5.82 3.24 14.66
N SER A 254 -6.80 2.49 15.13
CA SER A 254 -7.66 1.70 14.26
C SER A 254 -9.10 1.69 14.76
N SER A 255 -10.04 1.54 13.81
CA SER A 255 -11.46 1.31 14.10
C SER A 255 -12.07 0.37 13.06
N SER A 256 -13.13 -0.35 13.44
CA SER A 256 -13.84 -1.22 12.50
C SER A 256 -14.85 -0.46 11.63
N THR A 257 -15.19 0.76 12.02
CA THR A 257 -16.19 1.60 11.33
C THR A 257 -15.76 3.06 11.29
N ALA A 258 -16.38 3.83 10.38
CA ALA A 258 -16.15 5.27 10.26
C ALA A 258 -16.87 6.11 11.35
N ASP A 259 -17.55 5.48 12.30
CA ASP A 259 -18.11 6.16 13.48
C ASP A 259 -17.12 6.23 14.66
N PHE A 260 -15.98 5.53 14.55
CA PHE A 260 -14.90 5.50 15.55
C PHE A 260 -15.32 5.04 16.95
N SER A 261 -16.42 4.27 17.05
CA SER A 261 -16.97 3.83 18.35
C SER A 261 -16.05 2.80 19.06
N ASP A 262 -15.24 2.07 18.31
CA ASP A 262 -14.27 1.06 18.78
C ASP A 262 -12.82 1.49 18.58
N LEU A 263 -12.56 2.79 18.63
CA LEU A 263 -11.24 3.37 18.40
C LEU A 263 -10.20 2.78 19.37
N THR A 264 -9.17 2.19 18.80
CA THR A 264 -7.96 1.77 19.53
C THR A 264 -6.80 2.70 19.17
N HIS A 265 -5.87 2.89 20.10
CA HIS A 265 -4.72 3.76 19.92
C HIS A 265 -3.49 3.17 20.60
N PHE A 266 -2.35 3.21 19.92
CA PHE A 266 -1.04 2.82 20.46
C PHE A 266 0.09 3.53 19.72
N GLN A 267 1.28 3.54 20.31
CA GLN A 267 2.48 4.13 19.71
C GLN A 267 3.48 3.04 19.36
N VAL A 268 4.16 3.23 18.23
CA VAL A 268 5.25 2.34 17.79
C VAL A 268 6.47 3.16 17.39
N PRO A 269 7.70 2.62 17.55
CA PRO A 269 8.90 3.28 17.05
C PRO A 269 8.77 3.61 15.57
N TYR A 270 9.26 4.79 15.15
CA TYR A 270 9.23 5.22 13.75
C TYR A 270 9.82 4.16 12.81
N THR A 271 10.94 3.55 13.21
CA THR A 271 11.66 2.53 12.45
C THR A 271 10.90 1.21 12.31
N THR A 272 9.89 0.95 13.14
CA THR A 272 8.98 -0.20 12.99
C THR A 272 7.98 0.03 11.86
N VAL A 273 7.55 1.28 11.66
CA VAL A 273 6.58 1.65 10.62
C VAL A 273 7.28 1.94 9.29
N VAL A 274 8.37 2.69 9.30
CA VAL A 274 9.09 3.09 8.08
C VAL A 274 10.40 2.33 7.99
N ALA A 275 10.48 1.39 7.04
CA ALA A 275 11.68 0.60 6.79
C ALA A 275 12.76 1.38 6.00
N HIS A 276 13.99 0.89 6.02
CA HIS A 276 15.12 1.50 5.30
C HIS A 276 14.91 1.58 3.77
N ASN A 277 14.11 0.68 3.19
CA ASN A 277 13.73 0.70 1.78
C ASN A 277 12.48 1.55 1.51
N HIS A 278 12.08 2.39 2.45
CA HIS A 278 10.89 3.22 2.42
C HIS A 278 9.56 2.46 2.35
N TYR A 279 9.54 1.17 2.63
CA TYR A 279 8.27 0.46 2.84
C TYR A 279 7.64 0.93 4.16
N VAL A 280 6.31 1.01 4.16
CA VAL A 280 5.55 1.46 5.34
C VAL A 280 4.70 0.30 5.83
N PHE A 281 4.98 -0.14 7.03
CA PHE A 281 4.23 -1.19 7.69
C PHE A 281 3.10 -0.58 8.52
N LEU A 282 1.94 -1.21 8.47
CA LEU A 282 0.73 -0.69 9.11
C LEU A 282 0.20 -1.69 10.15
N PRO A 283 0.86 -1.85 11.32
CA PRO A 283 0.34 -2.71 12.36
C PRO A 283 -0.98 -2.15 12.92
N THR A 284 -1.92 -3.03 13.22
CA THR A 284 -3.23 -2.67 13.77
C THR A 284 -3.30 -2.86 15.29
N ASN A 285 -2.28 -3.49 15.88
CA ASN A 285 -2.18 -3.78 17.31
C ASN A 285 -0.71 -4.01 17.74
N ASN A 286 -0.48 -4.13 19.05
CA ASN A 286 0.86 -4.34 19.59
C ASN A 286 1.48 -5.70 19.24
N GLU A 287 0.68 -6.74 18.99
CA GLU A 287 1.17 -8.05 18.57
C GLU A 287 1.82 -7.96 17.19
N GLU A 288 1.13 -7.33 16.23
CA GLU A 288 1.67 -7.06 14.89
C GLU A 288 2.92 -6.19 14.94
N ALA A 289 2.96 -5.18 15.83
CA ALA A 289 4.16 -4.36 16.04
C ALA A 289 5.34 -5.21 16.56
N GLY A 290 5.07 -6.17 17.43
CA GLY A 290 6.06 -7.16 17.92
C GLY A 290 6.60 -8.04 16.80
N VAL A 291 5.74 -8.54 15.91
CA VAL A 291 6.13 -9.31 14.70
C VAL A 291 7.07 -8.48 13.83
N LEU A 292 6.72 -7.23 13.56
CA LEU A 292 7.56 -6.32 12.76
C LEU A 292 8.93 -6.07 13.41
N ALA A 293 8.95 -5.77 14.70
CA ALA A 293 10.19 -5.53 15.44
C ALA A 293 11.13 -6.73 15.39
N ARG A 294 10.59 -7.95 15.57
CA ARG A 294 11.32 -9.21 15.57
C ARG A 294 11.94 -9.49 14.20
N VAL A 295 11.17 -9.38 13.10
CA VAL A 295 11.67 -9.65 11.76
C VAL A 295 12.59 -8.53 11.26
N ASN A 296 12.26 -7.26 11.51
CA ASN A 296 13.08 -6.13 11.07
C ASN A 296 14.45 -6.02 11.78
N ALA A 297 14.65 -6.76 12.88
CA ALA A 297 15.96 -6.89 13.52
C ALA A 297 16.95 -7.77 12.74
N LEU A 298 16.48 -8.51 11.73
CA LEU A 298 17.30 -9.38 10.91
C LEU A 298 17.99 -8.61 9.79
N SER A 299 19.17 -9.06 9.35
CA SER A 299 20.08 -8.26 8.51
C SER A 299 20.11 -8.65 7.04
N ASP A 300 19.76 -9.88 6.71
CA ASP A 300 19.84 -10.40 5.34
C ASP A 300 18.48 -10.40 4.64
N THR A 301 18.48 -10.70 3.35
CA THR A 301 17.30 -10.86 2.50
C THR A 301 17.55 -12.01 1.52
N LEU A 302 16.52 -12.57 0.89
CA LEU A 302 16.70 -13.58 -0.17
C LEU A 302 17.61 -13.06 -1.29
N LYS A 303 17.57 -11.75 -1.56
CA LYS A 303 18.38 -11.09 -2.58
C LYS A 303 19.86 -11.01 -2.17
N THR A 304 20.16 -10.66 -0.92
CA THR A 304 21.56 -10.62 -0.42
C THR A 304 22.19 -12.00 -0.34
N LEU A 305 21.37 -13.02 -0.03
CA LEU A 305 21.81 -14.41 0.00
C LEU A 305 21.89 -15.07 -1.40
N GLN A 306 21.59 -14.32 -2.47
CA GLN A 306 21.61 -14.80 -3.86
C GLN A 306 20.68 -16.00 -4.13
N VAL A 307 19.56 -16.07 -3.42
CA VAL A 307 18.47 -17.04 -3.62
C VAL A 307 17.14 -16.30 -3.85
N PRO A 308 17.07 -15.40 -4.86
CA PRO A 308 15.89 -14.56 -5.05
C PRO A 308 14.69 -15.38 -5.51
N MET A 309 13.51 -14.91 -5.11
CA MET A 309 12.24 -15.39 -5.65
C MET A 309 11.99 -14.78 -7.02
N HIS A 310 11.62 -15.61 -7.96
CA HIS A 310 11.22 -15.24 -9.33
C HIS A 310 9.76 -15.58 -9.57
N THR A 311 9.15 -14.91 -10.55
CA THR A 311 7.81 -15.26 -11.02
C THR A 311 7.88 -16.35 -12.10
N GLY A 312 6.92 -17.27 -12.10
CA GLY A 312 6.83 -18.34 -13.07
C GLY A 312 6.78 -17.86 -14.53
N LEU A 313 7.34 -18.66 -15.41
CA LEU A 313 7.75 -18.28 -16.76
C LEU A 313 6.61 -18.30 -17.78
N VAL A 314 5.62 -19.19 -17.62
CA VAL A 314 4.60 -19.46 -18.64
C VAL A 314 3.30 -18.75 -18.33
N VAL A 315 2.85 -17.94 -19.27
CA VAL A 315 1.49 -17.35 -19.28
C VAL A 315 0.62 -18.26 -20.14
N ASP A 316 -0.07 -19.21 -19.51
CA ASP A 316 -0.79 -20.32 -20.14
C ASP A 316 -1.72 -19.91 -21.29
N PHE A 317 -2.49 -18.83 -21.15
CA PHE A 317 -3.40 -18.38 -22.20
C PHE A 317 -2.68 -17.73 -23.42
N ARG A 318 -1.40 -17.35 -23.29
CA ARG A 318 -0.56 -16.81 -24.39
C ARG A 318 0.24 -17.88 -25.09
N GLU A 319 0.51 -18.99 -24.41
CA GLU A 319 1.45 -20.02 -24.80
C GLU A 319 0.73 -21.36 -25.10
N ARG A 320 -0.55 -21.33 -25.46
CA ARG A 320 -1.39 -22.51 -25.66
C ARG A 320 -0.83 -23.54 -26.63
N GLU A 321 -0.12 -23.08 -27.66
CA GLU A 321 0.46 -23.90 -28.72
C GLU A 321 1.54 -24.87 -28.24
N VAL A 322 2.25 -24.52 -27.15
CA VAL A 322 3.33 -25.33 -26.59
C VAL A 322 2.87 -26.19 -25.40
N LEU A 323 1.62 -26.05 -24.95
CA LEU A 323 1.08 -26.83 -23.84
C LEU A 323 0.62 -28.21 -24.33
N LYS A 324 0.89 -29.24 -23.51
CA LYS A 324 0.50 -30.64 -23.74
C LYS A 324 -0.16 -31.21 -22.50
N ASP A 325 -1.13 -32.10 -22.71
CA ASP A 325 -1.88 -32.74 -21.62
C ASP A 325 -1.15 -33.98 -21.08
N GLU A 326 -0.35 -34.61 -21.92
CA GLU A 326 0.40 -35.81 -21.61
C GLU A 326 1.77 -35.77 -22.26
N GLU A 327 2.62 -36.71 -21.86
CA GLU A 327 3.94 -36.90 -22.44
C GLU A 327 3.81 -37.60 -23.80
N GLU A 328 4.34 -37.00 -24.86
CA GLU A 328 4.34 -37.57 -26.21
C GLU A 328 5.67 -38.26 -26.46
N PRO A 329 5.69 -39.59 -26.85
CA PRO A 329 6.93 -40.35 -27.00
C PRO A 329 7.90 -39.83 -28.07
N GLU A 330 7.37 -39.13 -29.07
CA GLU A 330 8.13 -38.66 -30.24
C GLU A 330 8.69 -37.24 -30.11
N ILE A 331 8.30 -36.49 -29.06
CA ILE A 331 8.74 -35.13 -28.82
C ILE A 331 9.22 -34.95 -27.38
N GLU A 332 10.22 -34.11 -27.20
CA GLU A 332 10.74 -33.77 -25.87
C GLU A 332 9.75 -32.86 -25.15
N THR A 333 9.14 -33.36 -24.09
CA THR A 333 8.21 -32.65 -23.24
C THR A 333 8.77 -32.47 -21.83
N TYR A 334 8.44 -31.36 -21.17
CA TYR A 334 8.88 -31.02 -19.82
C TYR A 334 7.74 -30.81 -18.89
N PRO A 335 7.86 -31.09 -17.57
CA PRO A 335 6.85 -30.77 -16.58
C PRO A 335 6.55 -29.27 -16.51
N LEU A 336 5.26 -28.91 -16.51
CA LEU A 336 4.78 -27.57 -16.24
C LEU A 336 3.99 -27.55 -14.92
N PHE A 337 4.51 -26.80 -13.95
CA PHE A 337 3.92 -26.73 -12.62
C PHE A 337 2.95 -25.57 -12.49
N TYR A 338 1.79 -25.84 -11.86
CA TYR A 338 0.72 -24.91 -11.52
C TYR A 338 0.56 -24.80 -10.01
N SER A 339 -0.10 -23.74 -9.54
CA SER A 339 -0.38 -23.56 -8.11
C SER A 339 -1.19 -24.70 -7.48
N SER A 340 -1.97 -25.45 -8.28
CA SER A 340 -2.68 -26.67 -7.85
C SER A 340 -1.78 -27.84 -7.47
N HIS A 341 -0.53 -27.85 -7.92
CA HIS A 341 0.44 -28.90 -7.58
C HIS A 341 1.07 -28.69 -6.19
N ILE A 342 0.87 -27.53 -5.58
CA ILE A 342 1.32 -27.27 -4.19
C ILE A 342 0.27 -27.87 -3.26
N SER A 343 0.61 -28.98 -2.62
CA SER A 343 -0.29 -29.67 -1.70
C SER A 343 -0.32 -29.00 -0.31
N LYS A 344 -1.32 -29.34 0.49
CA LYS A 344 -1.49 -28.75 1.85
C LYS A 344 -0.39 -29.15 2.84
N ASP A 345 0.29 -30.28 2.60
CA ASP A 345 1.40 -30.79 3.40
C ASP A 345 2.78 -30.29 2.93
N GLY A 346 2.81 -29.25 2.08
CA GLY A 346 4.04 -28.62 1.63
C GLY A 346 4.85 -29.40 0.59
N GLN A 347 4.27 -30.42 -0.03
CA GLN A 347 4.89 -31.19 -1.10
C GLN A 347 4.43 -30.72 -2.46
N ILE A 348 5.22 -31.00 -3.50
CA ILE A 348 4.78 -30.87 -4.87
C ILE A 348 4.31 -32.25 -5.36
N VAL A 349 3.06 -32.27 -5.83
CA VAL A 349 2.43 -33.44 -6.43
C VAL A 349 2.23 -33.18 -7.91
N TRP A 350 2.82 -34.00 -8.77
CA TRP A 350 2.73 -33.89 -10.21
C TRP A 350 3.03 -35.25 -10.86
N PRO A 351 2.34 -35.66 -11.92
CA PRO A 351 1.14 -35.03 -12.51
C PRO A 351 -0.11 -35.26 -11.65
N VAL A 352 -1.16 -34.44 -11.84
CA VAL A 352 -2.47 -34.59 -11.19
C VAL A 352 -3.62 -34.73 -12.22
N GLY A 353 -3.29 -34.86 -13.50
CA GLY A 353 -4.25 -35.01 -14.58
C GLY A 353 -4.92 -33.68 -14.99
N LYS A 354 -4.24 -32.57 -14.76
CA LYS A 354 -4.68 -31.25 -15.20
C LYS A 354 -4.28 -31.02 -16.67
N SER A 355 -5.17 -30.41 -17.47
CA SER A 355 -4.83 -30.00 -18.83
C SER A 355 -3.62 -29.03 -18.85
N GLY A 356 -2.67 -29.27 -19.75
CA GLY A 356 -1.48 -28.47 -19.94
C GLY A 356 -0.39 -28.70 -18.89
N GLU A 357 -0.30 -29.89 -18.28
CA GLU A 357 0.74 -30.22 -17.28
C GLU A 357 2.13 -30.47 -17.88
N TYR A 358 2.23 -30.47 -19.21
CA TYR A 358 3.48 -30.59 -19.93
C TYR A 358 3.68 -29.41 -20.89
N ILE A 359 4.92 -29.12 -21.22
CA ILE A 359 5.30 -28.12 -22.21
C ILE A 359 6.31 -28.70 -23.21
N HIS A 360 6.04 -28.46 -24.50
CA HIS A 360 6.98 -28.74 -25.59
C HIS A 360 7.47 -27.44 -26.19
N THR A 361 8.73 -27.08 -25.98
CA THR A 361 9.31 -25.84 -26.49
C THR A 361 10.83 -25.89 -26.49
N ASP A 362 11.44 -25.20 -27.43
CA ASP A 362 12.88 -24.89 -27.48
C ASP A 362 13.22 -23.50 -26.93
N ARG A 363 12.20 -22.70 -26.59
CA ARG A 363 12.35 -21.34 -26.07
C ARG A 363 12.91 -21.38 -24.64
N ALA A 364 14.21 -21.09 -24.49
CA ALA A 364 14.89 -21.08 -23.18
C ALA A 364 14.22 -20.18 -22.12
N GLY A 365 13.53 -19.10 -22.54
CA GLY A 365 12.81 -18.21 -21.63
C GLY A 365 11.56 -18.81 -20.98
N LEU A 366 11.09 -19.98 -21.45
CA LEU A 366 9.95 -20.72 -20.89
C LEU A 366 10.39 -21.94 -20.06
N LEU A 367 11.68 -22.24 -19.99
CA LEU A 367 12.23 -23.39 -19.31
C LEU A 367 13.20 -22.95 -18.20
N GLN A 368 13.30 -23.75 -17.15
CA GLN A 368 14.28 -23.65 -16.09
C GLN A 368 14.93 -25.01 -15.84
N SER A 369 16.19 -25.01 -15.39
CA SER A 369 16.92 -26.26 -15.08
C SER A 369 16.16 -27.09 -14.05
N ASN A 370 16.21 -28.39 -14.16
CA ASN A 370 15.67 -29.27 -13.14
C ASN A 370 16.59 -29.25 -11.90
N SER A 371 16.33 -28.31 -10.99
CA SER A 371 17.04 -28.08 -9.73
C SER A 371 16.09 -28.24 -8.55
N ASN A 372 16.51 -27.91 -7.33
CA ASN A 372 15.64 -27.91 -6.15
C ASN A 372 15.01 -26.53 -5.96
N TYR A 373 13.69 -26.51 -5.79
CA TYR A 373 12.92 -25.28 -5.71
C TYR A 373 11.96 -25.25 -4.53
N ILE A 374 11.70 -24.04 -4.04
CA ILE A 374 10.48 -23.74 -3.28
C ILE A 374 9.51 -23.07 -4.24
N PHE A 375 8.35 -23.67 -4.45
CA PHE A 375 7.24 -23.04 -5.18
C PHE A 375 6.33 -22.33 -4.19
N VAL A 376 5.90 -21.12 -4.54
CA VAL A 376 5.03 -20.29 -3.70
C VAL A 376 3.82 -19.84 -4.53
N LYS A 377 2.61 -20.03 -4.04
CA LYS A 377 1.41 -19.53 -4.73
C LYS A 377 1.47 -18.02 -4.86
N ARG A 378 1.29 -17.52 -6.06
CA ARG A 378 1.33 -16.08 -6.33
C ARG A 378 0.01 -15.36 -6.01
N PHE A 379 -1.12 -16.07 -6.08
CA PHE A 379 -2.42 -15.52 -5.77
C PHE A 379 -3.01 -16.20 -4.55
N THR A 380 -3.14 -15.45 -3.48
CA THR A 380 -3.77 -15.85 -2.22
C THR A 380 -4.55 -14.67 -1.68
N SER A 381 -5.77 -14.90 -1.19
CA SER A 381 -6.57 -13.81 -0.61
C SER A 381 -6.23 -13.58 0.86
N LYS A 382 -6.65 -12.43 1.40
CA LYS A 382 -6.44 -12.12 2.83
C LYS A 382 -7.26 -13.04 3.75
N GLU A 383 -8.37 -13.55 3.25
CA GLU A 383 -9.31 -14.42 3.95
C GLU A 383 -8.79 -15.87 4.03
N GLU A 384 -7.81 -16.25 3.18
CA GLU A 384 -7.18 -17.56 3.27
C GLU A 384 -6.40 -17.72 4.59
N PRO A 385 -6.35 -18.94 5.17
CA PRO A 385 -5.63 -19.19 6.42
C PRO A 385 -4.17 -18.78 6.37
N ARG A 386 -3.54 -18.84 5.18
CA ARG A 386 -2.16 -18.42 4.94
C ARG A 386 -2.02 -17.66 3.63
N ARG A 387 -1.20 -16.59 3.68
CA ARG A 387 -0.78 -15.84 2.50
C ARG A 387 0.40 -16.52 1.79
N LEU A 388 1.40 -16.93 2.56
CA LEU A 388 2.57 -17.65 2.04
C LEU A 388 2.28 -19.15 2.02
N GLN A 389 1.87 -19.65 0.86
CA GLN A 389 1.58 -21.07 0.64
C GLN A 389 2.68 -21.68 -0.23
N CYS A 390 3.56 -22.45 0.41
CA CYS A 390 4.79 -22.95 -0.18
C CYS A 390 4.78 -24.48 -0.36
N GLY A 391 5.52 -24.96 -1.36
CA GLY A 391 5.76 -26.38 -1.57
C GLY A 391 7.21 -26.64 -1.98
N VAL A 392 7.79 -27.74 -1.48
CA VAL A 392 9.14 -28.18 -1.79
C VAL A 392 9.15 -29.07 -3.03
N TYR A 393 9.91 -28.65 -4.04
CA TYR A 393 10.21 -29.41 -5.23
C TYR A 393 11.64 -29.95 -5.15
N LEU A 394 11.80 -31.25 -5.30
CA LEU A 394 13.12 -31.94 -5.35
C LEU A 394 13.35 -32.52 -6.74
N SER A 395 14.43 -32.09 -7.39
CA SER A 395 14.81 -32.61 -8.71
C SER A 395 15.05 -34.15 -8.73
N SER A 396 15.48 -34.70 -7.61
CA SER A 396 15.70 -36.15 -7.43
C SER A 396 14.42 -36.99 -7.57
N ARG A 397 13.23 -36.39 -7.44
CA ARG A 397 11.94 -37.07 -7.69
C ARG A 397 11.59 -37.17 -9.17
N TYR A 398 12.24 -36.37 -10.02
CA TYR A 398 11.96 -36.26 -11.45
C TYR A 398 13.28 -36.33 -12.28
N PRO A 399 14.13 -37.32 -12.07
CA PRO A 399 15.49 -37.36 -12.63
C PRO A 399 15.53 -37.50 -14.15
N LYS A 400 14.44 -37.92 -14.75
CA LYS A 400 14.30 -38.11 -16.20
C LYS A 400 14.34 -36.79 -16.97
N TYR A 401 13.91 -35.67 -16.35
CA TYR A 401 13.81 -34.39 -17.01
C TYR A 401 15.05 -33.52 -16.80
N LYS A 402 15.55 -32.92 -17.87
CA LYS A 402 16.63 -31.94 -17.82
C LYS A 402 16.13 -30.55 -17.46
N TYR A 403 14.94 -30.23 -17.90
CA TYR A 403 14.25 -28.94 -17.68
C TYR A 403 12.89 -29.16 -17.08
N ILE A 404 12.38 -28.12 -16.46
CA ILE A 404 11.01 -27.97 -15.99
C ILE A 404 10.49 -26.58 -16.34
N SER A 405 9.23 -26.33 -16.12
CA SER A 405 8.65 -24.99 -16.27
C SER A 405 7.65 -24.69 -15.17
N THR A 406 7.37 -23.40 -14.96
CA THR A 406 6.40 -22.91 -13.96
C THR A 406 5.45 -21.91 -14.59
N GLN A 407 4.16 -22.08 -14.31
CA GLN A 407 3.12 -21.16 -14.76
C GLN A 407 3.14 -19.86 -13.93
N ASN A 408 2.79 -18.73 -14.51
CA ASN A 408 2.94 -17.39 -13.93
C ASN A 408 2.11 -17.11 -12.66
N LYS A 409 1.25 -18.05 -12.23
CA LYS A 409 0.55 -18.00 -10.91
C LYS A 409 1.34 -18.70 -9.80
N ILE A 410 2.55 -19.13 -10.08
CA ILE A 410 3.55 -19.59 -9.11
C ILE A 410 4.71 -18.59 -9.11
N ASN A 411 5.28 -18.35 -7.94
CA ASN A 411 6.64 -17.86 -7.77
C ASN A 411 7.56 -19.03 -7.39
N PHE A 412 8.85 -18.92 -7.68
CA PHE A 412 9.82 -19.97 -7.35
C PHE A 412 11.13 -19.40 -6.81
N ILE A 413 11.77 -20.16 -5.92
CA ILE A 413 13.10 -19.88 -5.35
C ILE A 413 13.98 -21.08 -5.62
N GLU A 414 15.10 -20.90 -6.32
CA GLU A 414 16.09 -21.95 -6.52
C GLU A 414 17.05 -22.02 -5.34
N CYS A 415 17.29 -23.21 -4.80
CA CYS A 415 18.23 -23.43 -3.72
C CYS A 415 19.20 -24.55 -4.08
N LYS A 416 20.52 -24.25 -4.06
CA LYS A 416 21.57 -25.20 -4.43
C LYS A 416 21.80 -26.30 -3.40
N SER A 417 21.58 -26.01 -2.11
CA SER A 417 21.68 -26.98 -1.03
C SER A 417 20.34 -27.31 -0.42
N LEU A 418 20.16 -28.54 0.07
CA LEU A 418 18.95 -28.97 0.76
C LEU A 418 18.74 -28.22 2.07
N ASP A 419 19.82 -27.94 2.81
CA ASP A 419 19.74 -27.19 4.05
C ASP A 419 19.23 -25.76 3.82
N MET A 420 19.70 -25.08 2.76
CA MET A 420 19.16 -23.76 2.39
C MET A 420 17.70 -23.86 1.97
N LEU A 421 17.34 -24.88 1.17
CA LEU A 421 15.97 -25.12 0.70
C LEU A 421 15.00 -25.27 1.87
N TYR A 422 15.29 -26.20 2.78
CA TYR A 422 14.41 -26.45 3.94
C TYR A 422 14.42 -25.29 4.94
N GLY A 423 15.54 -24.57 5.09
CA GLY A 423 15.61 -23.38 5.95
C GLY A 423 14.78 -22.23 5.44
N VAL A 424 14.87 -21.90 4.15
CA VAL A 424 14.01 -20.87 3.54
C VAL A 424 12.55 -21.33 3.54
N TYR A 425 12.26 -22.60 3.30
CA TYR A 425 10.92 -23.14 3.42
C TYR A 425 10.37 -22.96 4.86
N ALA A 426 11.17 -23.28 5.88
CA ALA A 426 10.77 -23.10 7.28
C ALA A 426 10.38 -21.64 7.59
N LEU A 427 11.18 -20.68 7.12
CA LEU A 427 10.87 -19.27 7.26
C LEU A 427 9.53 -18.92 6.61
N LEU A 428 9.40 -19.14 5.30
CA LEU A 428 8.21 -18.74 4.54
C LEU A 428 6.93 -19.49 4.98
N ASN A 429 7.07 -20.72 5.52
CA ASN A 429 5.94 -21.51 6.00
C ASN A 429 5.66 -21.33 7.50
N SER A 430 6.40 -20.47 8.20
CA SER A 430 6.14 -20.13 9.60
C SER A 430 4.99 -19.13 9.75
N THR A 431 4.37 -19.15 10.93
CA THR A 431 3.35 -18.16 11.32
C THR A 431 3.94 -16.75 11.39
N LEU A 432 5.16 -16.60 11.91
CA LEU A 432 5.85 -15.31 12.02
C LEU A 432 5.96 -14.60 10.66
N TYR A 433 6.44 -15.32 9.63
CA TYR A 433 6.61 -14.73 8.29
C TYR A 433 5.30 -14.54 7.54
N ASP A 434 4.29 -15.39 7.78
CA ASP A 434 2.96 -15.18 7.22
C ASP A 434 2.29 -13.91 7.81
N GLN A 435 2.40 -13.70 9.12
CA GLN A 435 1.93 -12.47 9.79
C GLN A 435 2.69 -11.24 9.30
N TYR A 436 4.02 -11.30 9.23
CA TYR A 436 4.83 -10.22 8.69
C TYR A 436 4.41 -9.85 7.25
N TYR A 437 4.21 -10.85 6.39
CA TYR A 437 3.77 -10.62 5.01
C TYR A 437 2.36 -10.05 4.93
N ARG A 438 1.45 -10.43 5.83
CA ARG A 438 0.09 -9.85 5.92
C ARG A 438 0.11 -8.38 6.27
N ILE A 439 1.01 -7.96 7.14
CA ILE A 439 1.18 -6.54 7.51
C ILE A 439 1.77 -5.76 6.33
N LEU A 440 2.75 -6.36 5.64
CA LEU A 440 3.43 -5.73 4.49
C LEU A 440 2.50 -5.57 3.28
N ASN A 441 1.71 -6.60 2.95
CA ASN A 441 0.99 -6.69 1.68
C ASN A 441 -0.52 -6.76 1.86
N GLY A 442 -1.19 -5.70 1.44
CA GLY A 442 -2.65 -5.59 1.40
C GLY A 442 -3.32 -6.15 0.13
N SER A 443 -2.55 -6.54 -0.92
CA SER A 443 -3.10 -7.02 -2.19
C SER A 443 -3.35 -8.52 -2.20
N THR A 444 -4.02 -9.05 -3.25
CA THR A 444 -4.24 -10.49 -3.44
C THR A 444 -3.05 -11.22 -4.07
N GLN A 445 -2.00 -10.50 -4.47
CA GLN A 445 -0.80 -11.09 -5.06
C GLN A 445 0.34 -11.20 -4.05
N VAL A 446 1.03 -12.34 -4.04
CA VAL A 446 2.32 -12.52 -3.38
C VAL A 446 3.40 -12.07 -4.38
N ASN A 447 3.90 -10.84 -4.19
CA ASN A 447 4.86 -10.24 -5.09
C ASN A 447 6.30 -10.66 -4.76
N SER A 448 7.04 -11.11 -5.76
CA SER A 448 8.44 -11.51 -5.59
C SER A 448 9.32 -10.37 -5.05
N THR A 449 9.08 -9.14 -5.49
CA THR A 449 9.83 -7.96 -5.01
C THR A 449 9.71 -7.77 -3.50
N GLU A 450 8.50 -7.94 -2.94
CA GLU A 450 8.23 -7.79 -1.51
C GLU A 450 8.87 -8.92 -0.71
N VAL A 451 8.68 -10.18 -1.14
CA VAL A 451 9.27 -11.34 -0.45
C VAL A 451 10.80 -11.28 -0.51
N ASN A 452 11.39 -10.84 -1.62
CA ASN A 452 12.84 -10.67 -1.77
C ASN A 452 13.43 -9.57 -0.87
N ALA A 453 12.60 -8.64 -0.41
CA ALA A 453 13.00 -7.55 0.48
C ALA A 453 12.72 -7.84 1.97
N MET A 454 12.02 -8.94 2.28
CA MET A 454 11.76 -9.33 3.68
C MET A 454 13.08 -9.66 4.38
N PRO A 455 13.32 -9.12 5.59
CA PRO A 455 14.48 -9.47 6.39
C PRO A 455 14.46 -10.95 6.80
N ILE A 456 15.61 -11.61 6.70
CA ILE A 456 15.82 -13.02 7.07
C ILE A 456 17.12 -13.17 7.84
N PRO A 457 17.30 -14.29 8.58
CA PRO A 457 18.55 -14.57 9.27
C PRO A 457 19.71 -14.79 8.29
N PRO A 458 20.98 -14.74 8.77
CA PRO A 458 22.16 -15.08 7.98
C PRO A 458 22.10 -16.50 7.41
N ALA A 459 22.76 -16.73 6.27
CA ALA A 459 22.79 -18.01 5.57
C ALA A 459 23.16 -19.19 6.49
N SER A 460 24.10 -19.00 7.43
CA SER A 460 24.50 -20.03 8.39
C SER A 460 23.36 -20.46 9.33
N THR A 461 22.54 -19.52 9.76
CA THR A 461 21.35 -19.80 10.59
C THR A 461 20.28 -20.51 9.77
N ILE A 462 20.00 -20.03 8.56
CA ILE A 462 19.03 -20.67 7.65
C ILE A 462 19.42 -22.10 7.36
N SER A 463 20.70 -22.38 7.09
CA SER A 463 21.19 -23.76 6.86
C SER A 463 21.00 -24.65 8.09
N LYS A 464 21.23 -24.15 9.30
CA LYS A 464 20.96 -24.91 10.54
C LYS A 464 19.46 -25.22 10.73
N MET A 465 18.60 -24.23 10.45
CA MET A 465 17.16 -24.43 10.46
C MET A 465 16.72 -25.50 9.45
N GLY A 466 17.32 -25.48 8.25
CA GLY A 466 17.02 -26.45 7.22
C GLY A 466 17.49 -27.86 7.56
N ALA A 467 18.68 -28.02 8.12
CA ALA A 467 19.18 -29.30 8.59
C ALA A 467 18.25 -29.89 9.69
N GLU A 468 17.68 -29.01 10.55
CA GLU A 468 16.74 -29.44 11.57
C GLU A 468 15.37 -29.85 11.01
N LEU A 469 14.88 -29.21 9.93
CA LEU A 469 13.63 -29.56 9.25
C LEU A 469 13.76 -30.78 8.33
N SER A 470 14.97 -31.05 7.83
CA SER A 470 15.21 -32.18 6.91
C SER A 470 14.75 -33.52 7.51
N GLY A 471 13.97 -34.28 6.73
CA GLY A 471 13.39 -35.56 7.17
C GLY A 471 12.19 -35.44 8.12
N LYS A 472 11.74 -34.22 8.46
CA LYS A 472 10.53 -34.00 9.27
C LYS A 472 9.33 -33.62 8.38
N PRO A 473 8.09 -33.71 8.90
CA PRO A 473 6.90 -33.23 8.20
C PRO A 473 7.00 -31.73 7.92
N LEU A 474 6.66 -31.33 6.70
CA LEU A 474 6.71 -29.92 6.25
C LEU A 474 5.50 -29.10 6.72
N THR A 475 5.15 -29.23 7.99
CA THR A 475 3.98 -28.56 8.60
C THR A 475 4.38 -27.19 9.17
N THR A 476 3.42 -26.26 9.22
CA THR A 476 3.60 -24.97 9.88
C THR A 476 4.06 -25.13 11.34
N ALA A 477 3.51 -26.08 12.07
CA ALA A 477 3.88 -26.31 13.47
C ALA A 477 5.37 -26.64 13.66
N TYR A 478 5.97 -27.48 12.80
CA TYR A 478 7.41 -27.74 12.83
C TYR A 478 8.21 -26.51 12.40
N CYS A 479 7.75 -25.78 11.39
CA CYS A 479 8.39 -24.53 10.97
C CYS A 479 8.39 -23.49 12.10
N ASP A 480 7.27 -23.34 12.82
CA ASP A 480 7.17 -22.42 13.95
C ASP A 480 8.11 -22.78 15.09
N GLN A 481 8.22 -24.07 15.47
CA GLN A 481 9.17 -24.52 16.48
C GLN A 481 10.62 -24.20 16.12
N ILE A 482 10.99 -24.39 14.85
CA ILE A 482 12.33 -24.10 14.37
C ILE A 482 12.58 -22.58 14.34
N VAL A 483 11.64 -21.81 13.81
CA VAL A 483 11.77 -20.35 13.73
C VAL A 483 11.85 -19.74 15.15
N GLU A 484 11.03 -20.20 16.09
CA GLU A 484 11.05 -19.70 17.47
C GLU A 484 12.38 -19.96 18.19
N LYS A 485 13.06 -21.07 17.84
CA LYS A 485 14.35 -21.41 18.40
C LYS A 485 15.50 -20.58 17.86
N TRP A 486 15.41 -20.12 16.59
CA TRP A 486 16.52 -19.50 15.89
C TRP A 486 16.36 -17.99 15.63
N ILE A 487 15.18 -17.44 15.76
CA ILE A 487 14.82 -16.04 15.60
C ILE A 487 14.12 -15.50 16.86
#